data_568131e48d0b836de5c41355ed6d6276
#
_entry.id   568131e48d0b836de5c41355ed6d6276
#
_cell.length_a   1.000
_cell.length_b   1.000
_cell.length_c   1.000
_cell.angle_alpha   90.00
_cell.angle_beta   90.00
_cell.angle_gamma   90.00
#
_symmetry.space_group_name_H-M   'P 1'
#
loop_
_entity.id
_entity.type
_entity.pdbx_description
1 polymer ?
#
loop_
_entity_poly.entity_id
_entity_poly.type
_entity_poly.pdbx_seq_one_letter_code
_entity_poly.pdbx_strand_id
1 'polypeptide(L)'
;MKRDNMVRLTRFKVIEKRRQVEQLELMQEDFSRMAAELDAQILNEEKKSGITDINHFAYSTFAKAARLRRDNLQNSAKDLKVQINAARLSLEEAEAELENAEKMEQRDSQRDEHEPRRATA
;
A
#
# COMPACT_ATOMS: atom_id res chain seq x y z
N MET A 1 -1.18 13.27 -30.26
CA MET A 1 -2.01 14.43 -29.91
C MET A 1 -2.17 14.55 -28.41
N LYS A 2 -2.42 15.74 -27.91
CA LYS A 2 -2.47 16.03 -26.46
C LYS A 2 -3.42 15.15 -25.66
N ARG A 3 -4.54 14.72 -26.23
CA ARG A 3 -5.55 13.90 -25.54
C ARG A 3 -5.11 12.45 -25.35
N ASP A 4 -4.52 11.85 -26.37
CA ASP A 4 -3.95 10.50 -26.29
C ASP A 4 -2.83 10.45 -25.27
N ASN A 5 -2.04 11.52 -25.19
CA ASN A 5 -0.99 11.65 -24.19
C ASN A 5 -1.55 11.77 -22.78
N MET A 6 -2.68 12.45 -22.58
CA MET A 6 -3.32 12.55 -21.27
C MET A 6 -3.81 11.19 -20.77
N VAL A 7 -4.49 10.42 -21.62
CA VAL A 7 -4.94 9.07 -21.29
C VAL A 7 -3.76 8.18 -20.97
N ARG A 8 -2.72 8.23 -21.79
CA ARG A 8 -1.51 7.42 -21.59
C ARG A 8 -0.80 7.77 -20.29
N LEU A 9 -0.64 9.05 -20.00
CA LEU A 9 0.00 9.53 -18.77
C LEU A 9 -0.80 9.18 -17.53
N THR A 10 -2.13 9.36 -17.57
CA THR A 10 -2.98 9.00 -16.44
C THR A 10 -3.05 7.50 -16.23
N ARG A 11 -3.03 6.71 -17.30
CA ARG A 11 -2.95 5.25 -17.20
C ARG A 11 -1.65 4.79 -16.54
N PHE A 12 -0.54 5.38 -16.93
CA PHE A 12 0.76 5.13 -16.32
C PHE A 12 0.76 5.49 -14.83
N LYS A 13 0.15 6.63 -14.49
CA LYS A 13 0.00 7.08 -13.10
C LYS A 13 -0.79 6.09 -12.25
N VAL A 14 -1.88 5.53 -12.79
CA VAL A 14 -2.67 4.50 -12.12
C VAL A 14 -1.82 3.25 -11.84
N ILE A 15 -1.05 2.80 -12.82
CA ILE A 15 -0.17 1.64 -12.68
C ILE A 15 0.85 1.87 -11.57
N GLU A 16 1.47 3.04 -11.54
CA GLU A 16 2.47 3.39 -10.52
C GLU A 16 1.84 3.48 -9.12
N LYS A 17 0.67 4.07 -9.00
CA LYS A 17 -0.04 4.18 -7.71
C LYS A 17 -0.47 2.81 -7.20
N ARG A 18 -0.92 1.94 -8.08
CA ARG A 18 -1.28 0.55 -7.72
C ARG A 18 -0.07 -0.22 -7.22
N ARG A 19 1.07 -0.06 -7.89
CA ARG A 19 2.34 -0.67 -7.46
C ARG A 19 2.75 -0.21 -6.07
N GLN A 20 2.63 1.08 -5.77
CA GLN A 20 2.94 1.62 -4.45
C GLN A 20 2.08 1.00 -3.36
N VAL A 21 0.77 0.87 -3.59
CA VAL A 21 -0.15 0.22 -2.65
C VAL A 21 0.29 -1.22 -2.39
N GLU A 22 0.54 -1.98 -3.45
CA GLU A 22 0.96 -3.38 -3.34
C GLU A 22 2.26 -3.55 -2.56
N GLN A 23 3.25 -2.71 -2.82
CA GLN A 23 4.53 -2.74 -2.12
C GLN A 23 4.36 -2.45 -0.62
N LEU A 24 3.57 -1.45 -0.28
CA LEU A 24 3.32 -1.11 1.12
C LEU A 24 2.54 -2.21 1.85
N GLU A 25 1.57 -2.82 1.17
CA GLU A 25 0.81 -3.94 1.74
C GLU A 25 1.70 -5.16 2.01
N LEU A 26 2.61 -5.48 1.10
CA LEU A 26 3.58 -6.56 1.29
C LEU A 26 4.51 -6.28 2.48
N MET A 27 4.99 -5.05 2.61
CA MET A 27 5.81 -4.67 3.77
C MET A 27 5.05 -4.82 5.08
N GLN A 28 3.78 -4.42 5.10
CA GLN A 28 2.93 -4.55 6.28
C GLN A 28 2.73 -6.02 6.66
N GLU A 29 2.46 -6.87 5.68
CA GLU A 29 2.33 -8.32 5.90
C GLU A 29 3.61 -8.91 6.47
N ASP A 30 4.75 -8.52 5.92
CA ASP A 30 6.06 -9.01 6.39
C ASP A 30 6.30 -8.61 7.85
N PHE A 31 6.06 -7.36 8.19
CA PHE A 31 6.25 -6.89 9.57
C PHE A 31 5.29 -7.57 10.54
N SER A 32 4.04 -7.75 10.15
CA SER A 32 3.02 -8.43 10.97
C SER A 32 3.39 -9.91 11.20
N ARG A 33 3.89 -10.57 10.17
CA ARG A 33 4.33 -11.96 10.27
C ARG A 33 5.55 -12.09 11.17
N MET A 34 6.53 -11.21 11.02
CA MET A 34 7.73 -11.22 11.86
C MET A 34 7.38 -10.97 13.33
N ALA A 35 6.43 -10.06 13.59
CA ALA A 35 5.94 -9.79 14.93
C ALA A 35 5.25 -11.04 15.54
N ALA A 36 4.45 -11.74 14.75
CA ALA A 36 3.78 -12.96 15.18
C ALA A 36 4.77 -14.08 15.49
N GLU A 37 5.83 -14.21 14.69
CA GLU A 37 6.93 -15.17 14.95
C GLU A 37 7.62 -14.86 16.27
N LEU A 38 7.87 -13.58 16.55
CA LEU A 38 8.47 -13.16 17.83
C LEU A 38 7.53 -13.44 19.01
N ASP A 39 6.22 -13.22 18.85
CA ASP A 39 5.23 -13.58 19.87
C ASP A 39 5.30 -15.07 20.21
N ALA A 40 5.41 -15.93 19.21
CA ALA A 40 5.55 -17.37 19.42
C ALA A 40 6.82 -17.72 20.16
N GLN A 41 7.94 -17.08 19.85
CA GLN A 41 9.21 -17.26 20.53
C GLN A 41 9.15 -16.80 22.00
N ILE A 42 8.50 -15.67 22.25
CA ILE A 42 8.31 -15.15 23.61
C ILE A 42 7.52 -16.15 24.47
N LEU A 43 6.39 -16.64 23.91
CA LEU A 43 5.56 -17.65 24.59
C LEU A 43 6.35 -18.91 24.91
N ASN A 44 7.15 -19.39 23.96
CA ASN A 44 7.96 -20.58 24.12
C ASN A 44 9.00 -20.40 25.24
N GLU A 45 9.68 -19.26 25.27
CA GLU A 45 10.66 -18.94 26.31
C GLU A 45 10.01 -18.81 27.69
N GLU A 46 8.86 -18.17 27.77
CA GLU A 46 8.11 -18.04 29.01
C GLU A 46 7.64 -19.39 29.54
N LYS A 47 7.22 -20.30 28.66
CA LYS A 47 6.87 -21.68 29.04
C LYS A 47 8.06 -22.44 29.55
N LYS A 48 9.20 -22.32 28.91
CA LYS A 48 10.44 -23.02 29.33
C LYS A 48 10.93 -22.55 30.68
N SER A 49 10.90 -21.24 30.94
CA SER A 49 11.36 -20.68 32.19
C SER A 49 10.33 -20.76 33.31
N GLY A 50 9.05 -20.87 32.98
CA GLY A 50 7.95 -20.78 33.92
C GLY A 50 7.71 -19.36 34.46
N ILE A 51 8.39 -18.36 33.92
CA ILE A 51 8.34 -16.96 34.37
C ILE A 51 7.72 -16.11 33.28
N THR A 52 6.59 -15.48 33.62
CA THR A 52 5.86 -14.59 32.70
C THR A 52 5.96 -13.12 33.06
N ASP A 53 6.38 -12.82 34.29
CA ASP A 53 6.54 -11.45 34.77
C ASP A 53 7.86 -10.85 34.22
N ILE A 54 7.72 -9.81 33.39
CA ILE A 54 8.86 -9.12 32.76
C ILE A 54 9.78 -8.50 33.81
N ASN A 55 9.24 -8.09 34.95
CA ASN A 55 9.98 -7.44 36.02
C ASN A 55 10.70 -8.44 36.96
N HIS A 56 10.44 -9.73 36.80
CA HIS A 56 11.12 -10.76 37.58
C HIS A 56 12.60 -10.78 37.19
N PHE A 57 13.49 -10.89 38.20
CA PHE A 57 14.94 -10.84 37.96
C PHE A 57 15.44 -11.99 37.06
N ALA A 58 14.74 -13.11 37.06
CA ALA A 58 15.08 -14.27 36.25
C ALA A 58 14.31 -14.36 34.92
N TYR A 59 13.62 -13.31 34.53
CA TYR A 59 12.92 -13.28 33.23
C TYR A 59 13.95 -13.41 32.10
N SER A 60 13.61 -14.19 31.07
CA SER A 60 14.50 -14.47 29.95
C SER A 60 14.97 -13.18 29.27
N THR A 61 16.27 -13.00 29.17
CA THR A 61 16.88 -11.87 28.45
C THR A 61 16.53 -11.93 26.97
N PHE A 62 16.46 -13.14 26.39
CA PHE A 62 16.04 -13.36 25.03
C PHE A 62 14.59 -12.89 24.80
N ALA A 63 13.68 -13.30 25.69
CA ALA A 63 12.27 -12.90 25.59
C ALA A 63 12.09 -11.40 25.76
N LYS A 64 12.88 -10.76 26.61
CA LYS A 64 12.85 -9.31 26.79
C LYS A 64 13.26 -8.55 25.54
N ALA A 65 14.34 -9.00 24.90
CA ALA A 65 14.80 -8.42 23.65
C ALA A 65 13.79 -8.69 22.51
N ALA A 66 13.22 -9.88 22.47
CA ALA A 66 12.20 -10.23 21.49
C ALA A 66 10.94 -9.39 21.62
N ARG A 67 10.51 -9.07 22.84
CA ARG A 67 9.37 -8.16 23.08
C ARG A 67 9.62 -6.77 22.53
N LEU A 68 10.80 -6.23 22.75
CA LEU A 68 11.15 -4.92 22.23
C LEU A 68 11.12 -4.90 20.71
N ARG A 69 11.70 -5.92 20.10
CA ARG A 69 11.72 -6.06 18.63
C ARG A 69 10.31 -6.24 18.07
N ARG A 70 9.48 -7.06 18.72
CA ARG A 70 8.08 -7.25 18.33
C ARG A 70 7.32 -5.92 18.37
N ASP A 71 7.47 -5.15 19.45
CA ASP A 71 6.79 -3.87 19.61
C ASP A 71 7.22 -2.89 18.52
N ASN A 72 8.50 -2.85 18.17
CA ASN A 72 9.00 -2.01 17.09
C ASN A 72 8.41 -2.41 15.74
N LEU A 73 8.29 -3.71 15.47
CA LEU A 73 7.68 -4.22 14.24
C LEU A 73 6.18 -3.90 14.18
N GLN A 74 5.47 -4.03 15.28
CA GLN A 74 4.06 -3.68 15.36
C GLN A 74 3.83 -2.17 15.13
N ASN A 75 4.69 -1.33 15.68
CA ASN A 75 4.63 0.12 15.46
C ASN A 75 4.90 0.46 14.01
N SER A 76 5.89 -0.19 13.39
CA SER A 76 6.19 -0.02 11.97
C SER A 76 5.01 -0.45 11.10
N ALA A 77 4.34 -1.55 11.44
CA ALA A 77 3.15 -2.01 10.73
C ALA A 77 1.99 -1.01 10.83
N LYS A 78 1.82 -0.38 11.99
CA LYS A 78 0.82 0.68 12.19
C LYS A 78 1.10 1.91 11.35
N ASP A 79 2.37 2.32 11.30
CA ASP A 79 2.80 3.46 10.47
C ASP A 79 2.55 3.18 9.00
N LEU A 80 2.82 1.96 8.54
CA LEU A 80 2.53 1.53 7.18
C LEU A 80 1.05 1.58 6.85
N LYS A 81 0.18 1.28 7.81
CA LYS A 81 -1.27 1.36 7.61
C LYS A 81 -1.71 2.76 7.22
N VAL A 82 -1.14 3.78 7.86
CA VAL A 82 -1.42 5.18 7.53
C VAL A 82 -0.96 5.48 6.09
N GLN A 83 0.25 5.04 5.74
CA GLN A 83 0.79 5.22 4.39
C GLN A 83 -0.04 4.48 3.33
N ILE A 84 -0.49 3.26 3.63
CA ILE A 84 -1.35 2.47 2.75
C ILE A 84 -2.67 3.21 2.49
N ASN A 85 -3.30 3.74 3.52
CA ASN A 85 -4.55 4.47 3.37
C ASN A 85 -4.37 5.71 2.49
N ALA A 86 -3.26 6.44 2.67
CA ALA A 86 -2.92 7.60 1.83
C ALA A 86 -2.65 7.17 0.38
N ALA A 87 -1.94 6.07 0.18
CA ALA A 87 -1.62 5.55 -1.14
C ALA A 87 -2.88 5.06 -1.87
N ARG A 88 -3.82 4.43 -1.16
CA ARG A 88 -5.09 4.00 -1.73
C ARG A 88 -5.94 5.19 -2.17
N LEU A 89 -5.97 6.25 -1.38
CA LEU A 89 -6.66 7.48 -1.75
C LEU A 89 -6.06 8.10 -3.01
N SER A 90 -4.73 8.14 -3.07
CA SER A 90 -4.01 8.63 -4.25
C SER A 90 -4.31 7.79 -5.50
N LEU A 91 -4.44 6.47 -5.34
CA LEU A 91 -4.83 5.56 -6.41
C LEU A 91 -6.26 5.84 -6.89
N GLU A 92 -7.21 6.01 -5.97
CA GLU A 92 -8.59 6.34 -6.30
C GLU A 92 -8.68 7.64 -7.10
N GLU A 93 -7.92 8.65 -6.70
CA GLU A 93 -7.84 9.93 -7.42
C GLU A 93 -7.29 9.75 -8.83
N ALA A 94 -6.25 8.95 -8.99
CA ALA A 94 -5.66 8.65 -10.30
C ALA A 94 -6.64 7.86 -11.19
N GLU A 95 -7.37 6.91 -10.62
CA GLU A 95 -8.39 6.15 -11.34
C GLU A 95 -9.53 7.06 -11.82
N ALA A 96 -9.96 8.01 -10.99
CA ALA A 96 -10.97 8.99 -11.37
C ALA A 96 -10.47 9.92 -12.49
N GLU A 97 -9.22 10.37 -12.42
CA GLU A 97 -8.59 11.15 -13.50
C GLU A 97 -8.57 10.38 -14.82
N LEU A 98 -8.22 9.10 -14.76
CA LEU A 98 -8.17 8.24 -15.95
C LEU A 98 -9.56 8.07 -16.55
N GLU A 99 -10.57 7.82 -15.74
CA GLU A 99 -11.95 7.68 -16.19
C GLU A 99 -12.42 8.95 -16.90
N ASN A 100 -12.12 10.11 -16.32
CA ASN A 100 -12.47 11.40 -16.93
C ASN A 100 -11.73 11.62 -18.25
N ALA A 101 -10.44 11.29 -18.30
CA ALA A 101 -9.64 11.44 -19.50
C ALA A 101 -10.17 10.54 -20.63
N GLU A 102 -10.53 9.29 -20.31
CA GLU A 102 -11.11 8.35 -21.27
C GLU A 102 -12.48 8.83 -21.79
N LYS A 103 -13.32 9.36 -20.91
CA LYS A 103 -14.63 9.95 -21.30
C LYS A 103 -14.45 11.14 -22.22
N MET A 104 -13.50 12.01 -21.93
CA MET A 104 -13.20 13.16 -22.78
C MET A 104 -12.69 12.74 -24.14
N GLU A 105 -11.79 11.75 -24.19
CA GLU A 105 -11.28 11.20 -25.44
C GLU A 105 -12.40 10.59 -26.27
N GLN A 106 -13.27 9.82 -25.64
CA GLN A 106 -14.42 9.20 -26.32
C GLN A 106 -15.39 10.25 -26.84
N ARG A 107 -15.68 11.27 -26.05
CA ARG A 107 -16.54 12.39 -26.46
C ARG A 107 -15.98 13.13 -27.66
N ASP A 108 -14.69 13.40 -27.62
CA ASP A 108 -14.00 14.11 -28.70
C ASP A 108 -13.92 13.26 -29.96
N SER A 109 -13.71 11.96 -29.82
CA SER A 109 -13.73 11.03 -30.93
C SER A 109 -15.11 10.98 -31.62
N GLN A 110 -16.18 10.94 -30.83
CA GLN A 110 -17.56 10.98 -31.34
C GLN A 110 -17.87 12.32 -32.03
N ARG A 111 -17.37 13.41 -31.49
CA ARG A 111 -17.52 14.73 -32.06
C ARG A 111 -16.85 14.81 -33.43
N ASP A 112 -15.62 14.29 -33.53
CA ASP A 112 -14.89 14.27 -34.80
C ASP A 112 -15.57 13.41 -35.86
N GLU A 113 -16.20 12.29 -35.46
CA GLU A 113 -16.98 11.44 -36.36
C GLU A 113 -18.26 12.12 -36.87
N HIS A 114 -18.88 12.98 -36.06
CA HIS A 114 -20.13 13.66 -36.38
C HIS A 114 -19.95 15.01 -37.07
N GLU A 115 -18.75 15.57 -37.05
CA GLU A 115 -18.49 16.80 -37.79
C GLU A 115 -18.42 16.50 -39.29
N PRO A 116 -19.27 17.18 -40.13
CA PRO A 116 -19.15 17.01 -41.57
C PRO A 116 -17.76 17.47 -42.01
N ARG A 117 -17.03 16.60 -42.69
CA ARG A 117 -15.76 16.98 -43.30
C ARG A 117 -16.03 18.17 -44.20
N ARG A 118 -15.45 19.30 -43.85
CA ARG A 118 -15.46 20.44 -44.78
C ARG A 118 -14.78 19.99 -46.06
N ALA A 119 -15.54 20.04 -47.15
CA ALA A 119 -14.97 19.81 -48.45
C ALA A 119 -13.86 20.84 -48.65
N THR A 120 -12.63 20.40 -48.68
CA THR A 120 -11.51 21.22 -49.09
C THR A 120 -11.71 21.44 -50.60
N ALA A 121 -12.11 22.62 -50.92
CA ALA A 121 -12.15 23.07 -52.30
C ALA A 121 -10.74 23.06 -52.88
#